data_7efdd36c6456a32798a116ebabe7dbb7
#
_entry.id   7efdd36c6456a32798a116ebabe7dbb7
#
_cell.length_a   1.000
_cell.length_b   1.000
_cell.length_c   1.000
_cell.angle_alpha   90.00
_cell.angle_beta   90.00
_cell.angle_gamma   90.00
#
_symmetry.space_group_name_H-M   'P 1'
#
loop_
_entity.id
_entity.type
_entity.pdbx_description
1 polymer ?
#
loop_
_entity_poly.entity_id
_entity_poly.type
_entity_poly.pdbx_seq_one_letter_code
_entity_poly.pdbx_strand_id
1 'polypeptide(L)'
;MIFAPTPPTPPDVPALGDTVTLAVNGVNGAPSSSIVVLLAITLLSVAPALLLMTTSFTKIFVVLSFTRNALGLQGVPPNQVLAGLALFLSLFIMAPVIGDVNELGVQPYLAGDATFTEAVDVGKGPLQAFMLEHTREEDLALLTRAAGLENPEDPSAVPFGTLVPAFLLSELRSAFIMGFVIFVPFLVIDLVVSASLMSMGMMMLPPVMIALPFKLLLFVLVDGWGLVVTALVGSYTGAG
;
A
#
# COMPACT_ATOMS: atom_id res chain seq x y z
N MET A 1 70.06 47.65 12.42
CA MET A 1 68.86 46.77 12.79
C MET A 1 68.13 46.41 11.52
N ILE A 2 68.32 45.18 11.08
CA ILE A 2 67.70 44.67 9.88
C ILE A 2 66.41 43.93 10.34
N PHE A 3 65.25 44.49 10.01
CA PHE A 3 63.96 43.80 10.23
C PHE A 3 63.86 42.61 9.27
N ALA A 4 63.86 41.41 9.78
CA ALA A 4 63.52 40.22 9.00
C ALA A 4 61.99 40.19 8.78
N PRO A 5 61.50 39.93 7.55
CA PRO A 5 60.08 39.81 7.32
C PRO A 5 59.54 38.53 7.98
N THR A 6 58.43 38.67 8.72
CA THR A 6 57.71 37.54 9.29
C THR A 6 57.18 36.63 8.15
N PRO A 7 57.38 35.31 8.25
CA PRO A 7 56.85 34.40 7.26
C PRO A 7 55.29 34.49 7.22
N PRO A 8 54.67 34.36 6.04
CA PRO A 8 53.21 34.38 5.93
C PRO A 8 52.61 33.21 6.68
N THR A 9 51.60 33.49 7.50
CA THR A 9 50.76 32.48 8.17
C THR A 9 50.15 31.55 7.14
N PRO A 10 50.25 30.20 7.26
CA PRO A 10 49.59 29.30 6.37
C PRO A 10 48.08 29.53 6.46
N PRO A 11 47.34 29.38 5.34
CA PRO A 11 45.88 29.50 5.35
C PRO A 11 45.29 28.44 6.29
N ASP A 12 44.34 28.87 7.13
CA ASP A 12 43.55 27.98 8.00
C ASP A 12 42.79 26.98 7.12
N VAL A 13 43.28 25.76 7.05
CA VAL A 13 42.57 24.67 6.37
C VAL A 13 41.57 24.11 7.38
N PRO A 14 40.26 24.23 7.16
CA PRO A 14 39.30 23.72 8.11
C PRO A 14 39.48 22.19 8.29
N ALA A 15 39.41 21.75 9.55
CA ALA A 15 39.55 20.34 9.87
C ALA A 15 38.44 19.52 9.14
N LEU A 16 38.72 18.27 8.76
CA LEU A 16 37.77 17.40 8.07
C LEU A 16 36.40 17.35 8.76
N GLY A 17 36.34 17.48 10.09
CA GLY A 17 35.10 17.57 10.87
C GLY A 17 34.28 18.83 10.55
N ASP A 18 34.95 19.98 10.38
CA ASP A 18 34.27 21.26 10.08
C ASP A 18 33.73 21.28 8.67
N THR A 19 34.42 20.65 7.70
CA THR A 19 33.94 20.51 6.32
C THR A 19 32.72 19.59 6.22
N VAL A 20 32.67 18.52 7.02
CA VAL A 20 31.51 17.63 7.08
C VAL A 20 30.31 18.32 7.73
N THR A 21 30.49 19.05 8.82
CA THR A 21 29.41 19.81 9.47
C THR A 21 28.88 20.93 8.60
N LEU A 22 29.74 21.64 7.85
CA LEU A 22 29.32 22.65 6.87
C LEU A 22 28.54 22.01 5.67
N ALA A 23 28.94 20.82 5.23
CA ALA A 23 28.25 20.10 4.15
C ALA A 23 26.87 19.60 4.59
N VAL A 24 26.71 19.21 5.87
CA VAL A 24 25.44 18.70 6.42
C VAL A 24 24.52 19.83 6.88
N ASN A 25 25.04 20.80 7.63
CA ASN A 25 24.24 21.82 8.31
C ASN A 25 24.20 23.19 7.59
N GLY A 26 24.95 23.37 6.48
CA GLY A 26 25.05 24.69 5.84
C GLY A 26 25.76 25.73 6.73
N VAL A 27 25.92 26.96 6.20
CA VAL A 27 26.72 28.05 6.85
C VAL A 27 26.04 28.62 8.09
N ASN A 28 24.72 28.44 8.27
CA ASN A 28 23.89 29.01 9.36
C ASN A 28 23.24 27.94 10.27
N GLY A 29 23.74 26.70 10.30
CA GLY A 29 23.15 25.63 11.10
C GLY A 29 21.84 25.07 10.53
N ALA A 30 21.32 25.61 9.42
CA ALA A 30 20.22 25.03 8.67
C ALA A 30 20.71 23.87 7.78
N PRO A 31 19.88 22.85 7.52
CA PRO A 31 20.24 21.76 6.62
C PRO A 31 20.71 22.31 5.27
N SER A 32 21.81 21.80 4.73
CA SER A 32 22.29 22.23 3.41
C SER A 32 21.24 21.93 2.34
N SER A 33 21.11 22.81 1.36
CA SER A 33 20.14 22.62 0.24
C SER A 33 20.30 21.28 -0.45
N SER A 34 21.53 20.75 -0.53
CA SER A 34 21.82 19.44 -1.11
C SER A 34 21.20 18.29 -0.32
N ILE A 35 21.20 18.36 1.01
CA ILE A 35 20.59 17.34 1.88
C ILE A 35 19.06 17.42 1.81
N VAL A 36 18.51 18.64 1.80
CA VAL A 36 17.06 18.83 1.65
C VAL A 36 16.57 18.25 0.32
N VAL A 37 17.27 18.52 -0.78
CA VAL A 37 16.97 17.95 -2.10
C VAL A 37 17.11 16.43 -2.10
N LEU A 38 18.17 15.88 -1.51
CA LEU A 38 18.36 14.43 -1.42
C LEU A 38 17.22 13.76 -0.63
N LEU A 39 16.85 14.31 0.52
CA LEU A 39 15.73 13.81 1.32
C LEU A 39 14.40 13.92 0.57
N ALA A 40 14.15 15.04 -0.13
CA ALA A 40 12.96 15.22 -0.92
C ALA A 40 12.85 14.19 -2.06
N ILE A 41 13.94 13.93 -2.79
CA ILE A 41 13.98 12.92 -3.85
C ILE A 41 13.78 11.52 -3.25
N THR A 42 14.40 11.21 -2.14
CA THR A 42 14.24 9.91 -1.45
C THR A 42 12.78 9.72 -1.01
N LEU A 43 12.17 10.72 -0.38
CA LEU A 43 10.78 10.68 0.03
C LEU A 43 9.84 10.52 -1.18
N LEU A 44 10.09 11.29 -2.24
CA LEU A 44 9.30 11.22 -3.48
C LEU A 44 9.41 9.85 -4.15
N SER A 45 10.56 9.16 -4.07
CA SER A 45 10.72 7.82 -4.64
C SER A 45 9.98 6.73 -3.87
N VAL A 46 9.78 6.89 -2.56
CA VAL A 46 9.07 5.93 -1.68
C VAL A 46 7.57 6.24 -1.59
N ALA A 47 7.18 7.50 -1.80
CA ALA A 47 5.79 7.95 -1.67
C ALA A 47 4.76 7.10 -2.45
N PRO A 48 4.97 6.69 -3.73
CA PRO A 48 4.01 5.86 -4.44
C PRO A 48 3.78 4.51 -3.77
N ALA A 49 4.83 3.87 -3.24
CA ALA A 49 4.70 2.60 -2.53
C ALA A 49 3.91 2.75 -1.23
N LEU A 50 4.18 3.81 -0.46
CA LEU A 50 3.42 4.11 0.76
C LEU A 50 1.96 4.38 0.46
N LEU A 51 1.64 5.16 -0.58
CA LEU A 51 0.27 5.44 -0.99
C LEU A 51 -0.49 4.16 -1.36
N LEU A 52 0.12 3.26 -2.13
CA LEU A 52 -0.50 1.98 -2.46
C LEU A 52 -0.74 1.12 -1.21
N MET A 53 0.16 1.17 -0.24
CA MET A 53 0.05 0.40 1.00
C MET A 53 -0.97 0.97 2.01
N THR A 54 -1.31 2.25 1.92
CA THR A 54 -2.28 2.92 2.82
C THR A 54 -3.67 3.07 2.21
N THR A 55 -3.90 2.49 1.03
CA THR A 55 -5.18 2.53 0.32
C THR A 55 -5.77 1.13 0.15
N SER A 56 -6.97 1.05 -0.42
CA SER A 56 -7.64 -0.22 -0.77
C SER A 56 -6.94 -1.03 -1.88
N PHE A 57 -5.90 -0.49 -2.51
CA PHE A 57 -5.21 -1.11 -3.65
C PHE A 57 -4.74 -2.54 -3.36
N THR A 58 -4.11 -2.76 -2.20
CA THR A 58 -3.51 -4.05 -1.86
C THR A 58 -4.53 -5.18 -1.86
N LYS A 59 -5.66 -5.02 -1.17
CA LYS A 59 -6.74 -6.01 -1.12
C LYS A 59 -7.33 -6.26 -2.50
N ILE A 60 -7.63 -5.20 -3.24
CA ILE A 60 -8.21 -5.31 -4.58
C ILE A 60 -7.27 -6.10 -5.51
N PHE A 61 -5.99 -5.73 -5.57
CA PHE A 61 -5.02 -6.40 -6.44
C PHE A 61 -4.85 -7.88 -6.09
N VAL A 62 -4.80 -8.21 -4.80
CA VAL A 62 -4.68 -9.59 -4.33
C VAL A 62 -5.92 -10.40 -4.71
N VAL A 63 -7.13 -9.89 -4.46
CA VAL A 63 -8.39 -10.59 -4.81
C VAL A 63 -8.53 -10.80 -6.32
N LEU A 64 -8.23 -9.79 -7.15
CA LEU A 64 -8.23 -9.94 -8.61
C LEU A 64 -7.21 -10.98 -9.08
N SER A 65 -6.06 -11.05 -8.43
CA SER A 65 -5.03 -12.06 -8.72
C SER A 65 -5.50 -13.47 -8.33
N PHE A 66 -6.19 -13.62 -7.19
CA PHE A 66 -6.82 -14.88 -6.79
C PHE A 66 -7.91 -15.30 -7.78
N THR A 67 -8.75 -14.38 -8.24
CA THR A 67 -9.80 -14.66 -9.24
C THR A 67 -9.20 -15.24 -10.52
N ARG A 68 -8.17 -14.61 -11.07
CA ARG A 68 -7.45 -15.13 -12.24
C ARG A 68 -6.90 -16.53 -12.01
N ASN A 69 -6.26 -16.74 -10.84
CA ASN A 69 -5.66 -18.04 -10.51
C ASN A 69 -6.73 -19.13 -10.30
N ALA A 70 -7.88 -18.80 -9.70
CA ALA A 70 -9.00 -19.72 -9.52
C ALA A 70 -9.57 -20.23 -10.85
N LEU A 71 -9.60 -19.36 -11.85
CA LEU A 71 -10.00 -19.73 -13.22
C LEU A 71 -9.00 -20.66 -13.93
N GLY A 72 -7.79 -20.83 -13.39
CA GLY A 72 -6.73 -21.59 -14.04
C GLY A 72 -6.05 -20.89 -15.22
N LEU A 73 -6.27 -19.58 -15.35
CA LEU A 73 -5.69 -18.76 -16.41
C LEU A 73 -4.24 -18.40 -16.08
N GLN A 74 -3.29 -18.99 -16.83
CA GLN A 74 -1.86 -18.72 -16.68
C GLN A 74 -1.51 -17.38 -17.37
N GLY A 75 -1.43 -16.30 -16.55
CA GLY A 75 -0.94 -15.00 -17.02
C GLY A 75 -1.94 -14.14 -17.82
N VAL A 76 -3.19 -14.55 -17.98
CA VAL A 76 -4.25 -13.77 -18.65
C VAL A 76 -5.39 -13.51 -17.67
N PRO A 77 -5.79 -12.23 -17.44
CA PRO A 77 -5.17 -11.00 -17.91
C PRO A 77 -3.77 -10.77 -17.31
N PRO A 78 -2.87 -10.02 -18.00
CA PRO A 78 -1.54 -9.69 -17.49
C PRO A 78 -1.58 -8.91 -16.17
N ASN A 79 -0.51 -9.02 -15.36
CA ASN A 79 -0.43 -8.32 -14.07
C ASN A 79 -0.64 -6.81 -14.19
N GLN A 80 -0.17 -6.18 -15.27
CA GLN A 80 -0.33 -4.76 -15.53
C GLN A 80 -1.82 -4.37 -15.66
N VAL A 81 -2.63 -5.21 -16.30
CA VAL A 81 -4.08 -4.98 -16.45
C VAL A 81 -4.78 -5.10 -15.10
N LEU A 82 -4.44 -6.13 -14.31
CA LEU A 82 -4.98 -6.29 -12.96
C LEU A 82 -4.57 -5.14 -12.04
N ALA A 83 -3.29 -4.71 -12.12
CA ALA A 83 -2.80 -3.58 -11.34
C ALA A 83 -3.49 -2.27 -11.75
N GLY A 84 -3.69 -2.04 -13.06
CA GLY A 84 -4.43 -0.88 -13.56
C GLY A 84 -5.87 -0.87 -13.06
N LEU A 85 -6.57 -2.00 -13.17
CA LEU A 85 -7.95 -2.12 -12.65
C LEU A 85 -8.00 -1.91 -11.14
N ALA A 86 -7.08 -2.52 -10.38
CA ALA A 86 -6.97 -2.32 -8.93
C ALA A 86 -6.72 -0.86 -8.57
N LEU A 87 -5.88 -0.15 -9.33
CA LEU A 87 -5.60 1.27 -9.11
C LEU A 87 -6.85 2.12 -9.35
N PHE A 88 -7.58 1.91 -10.44
CA PHE A 88 -8.81 2.66 -10.73
C PHE A 88 -9.90 2.40 -9.70
N LEU A 89 -10.10 1.15 -9.30
CA LEU A 89 -11.06 0.79 -8.25
C LEU A 89 -10.64 1.39 -6.90
N SER A 90 -9.34 1.37 -6.59
CA SER A 90 -8.83 1.99 -5.37
C SER A 90 -9.05 3.51 -5.37
N LEU A 91 -8.79 4.20 -6.47
CA LEU A 91 -9.06 5.64 -6.59
C LEU A 91 -10.56 5.94 -6.44
N PHE A 92 -11.42 5.08 -6.99
CA PHE A 92 -12.87 5.21 -6.84
C PHE A 92 -13.32 5.08 -5.38
N ILE A 93 -12.82 4.07 -4.66
CA ILE A 93 -13.13 3.83 -3.24
C ILE A 93 -12.55 4.95 -2.37
N MET A 94 -11.32 5.39 -2.67
CA MET A 94 -10.62 6.43 -1.91
C MET A 94 -11.06 7.86 -2.24
N ALA A 95 -11.94 8.04 -3.23
CA ALA A 95 -12.36 9.40 -3.66
C ALA A 95 -12.85 10.29 -2.51
N PRO A 96 -13.70 9.85 -1.56
CA PRO A 96 -14.08 10.67 -0.43
C PRO A 96 -12.90 11.01 0.48
N VAL A 97 -12.05 10.04 0.82
CA VAL A 97 -10.87 10.24 1.67
C VAL A 97 -9.90 11.24 1.03
N ILE A 98 -9.67 11.14 -0.29
CA ILE A 98 -8.83 12.09 -1.04
C ILE A 98 -9.47 13.49 -1.04
N GLY A 99 -10.81 13.55 -1.15
CA GLY A 99 -11.55 14.81 -1.02
C GLY A 99 -11.31 15.50 0.33
N ASP A 100 -11.43 14.76 1.41
CA ASP A 100 -11.22 15.26 2.77
C ASP A 100 -9.75 15.69 2.99
N VAL A 101 -8.77 14.90 2.50
CA VAL A 101 -7.34 15.28 2.54
C VAL A 101 -7.10 16.59 1.79
N ASN A 102 -7.73 16.76 0.63
CA ASN A 102 -7.62 17.99 -0.14
C ASN A 102 -8.25 19.18 0.59
N GLU A 103 -9.45 19.03 1.13
CA GLU A 103 -10.19 20.11 1.79
C GLU A 103 -9.53 20.53 3.11
N LEU A 104 -9.12 19.56 3.94
CA LEU A 104 -8.60 19.82 5.28
C LEU A 104 -7.10 20.13 5.30
N GLY A 105 -6.33 19.59 4.34
CA GLY A 105 -4.87 19.75 4.31
C GLY A 105 -4.38 20.64 3.16
N VAL A 106 -4.68 20.25 1.91
CA VAL A 106 -4.07 20.89 0.73
C VAL A 106 -4.59 22.31 0.51
N GLN A 107 -5.91 22.52 0.59
CA GLN A 107 -6.53 23.82 0.33
C GLN A 107 -6.07 24.92 1.31
N PRO A 108 -6.06 24.70 2.66
CA PRO A 108 -5.55 25.68 3.61
C PRO A 108 -4.07 26.04 3.39
N TYR A 109 -3.25 25.05 3.02
CA TYR A 109 -1.86 25.30 2.68
C TYR A 109 -1.69 26.18 1.43
N LEU A 110 -2.46 25.89 0.37
CA LEU A 110 -2.42 26.69 -0.87
C LEU A 110 -2.99 28.10 -0.69
N ALA A 111 -3.94 28.26 0.21
CA ALA A 111 -4.49 29.57 0.58
C ALA A 111 -3.53 30.40 1.44
N GLY A 112 -2.51 29.79 2.02
CA GLY A 112 -1.58 30.43 2.95
C GLY A 112 -2.10 30.51 4.40
N ASP A 113 -3.20 29.83 4.70
CA ASP A 113 -3.84 29.82 6.03
C ASP A 113 -3.18 28.80 6.98
N ALA A 114 -2.40 27.86 6.44
CA ALA A 114 -1.69 26.84 7.22
C ALA A 114 -0.25 26.68 6.75
N THR A 115 0.64 26.34 7.66
CA THR A 115 2.02 25.92 7.34
C THR A 115 2.01 24.51 6.75
N PHE A 116 3.09 24.12 6.06
CA PHE A 116 3.23 22.77 5.51
C PHE A 116 3.08 21.67 6.60
N THR A 117 3.64 21.90 7.78
CA THR A 117 3.58 20.95 8.90
C THR A 117 2.15 20.78 9.41
N GLU A 118 1.41 21.86 9.58
CA GLU A 118 0.00 21.83 9.98
C GLU A 118 -0.87 21.16 8.92
N ALA A 119 -0.66 21.47 7.64
CA ALA A 119 -1.39 20.87 6.53
C ALA A 119 -1.19 19.34 6.47
N VAL A 120 0.04 18.86 6.68
CA VAL A 120 0.34 17.42 6.75
C VAL A 120 -0.29 16.79 7.99
N ASP A 121 -0.25 17.47 9.12
CA ASP A 121 -0.77 16.97 10.40
C ASP A 121 -2.30 16.81 10.37
N VAL A 122 -3.01 17.75 9.77
CA VAL A 122 -4.46 17.68 9.59
C VAL A 122 -4.83 16.74 8.45
N GLY A 123 -4.12 16.83 7.32
CA GLY A 123 -4.39 16.04 6.11
C GLY A 123 -4.18 14.53 6.28
N LYS A 124 -3.36 14.10 7.23
CA LYS A 124 -3.22 12.64 7.53
C LYS A 124 -4.45 12.05 8.23
N GLY A 125 -5.28 12.89 8.90
CA GLY A 125 -6.42 12.44 9.69
C GLY A 125 -7.42 11.58 8.90
N PRO A 126 -7.95 12.02 7.76
CA PRO A 126 -8.87 11.22 6.94
C PRO A 126 -8.28 9.87 6.51
N LEU A 127 -7.00 9.83 6.16
CA LEU A 127 -6.32 8.58 5.80
C LEU A 127 -6.17 7.66 7.01
N GLN A 128 -5.85 8.21 8.18
CA GLN A 128 -5.79 7.46 9.44
C GLN A 128 -7.15 6.88 9.82
N ALA A 129 -8.21 7.66 9.71
CA ALA A 129 -9.58 7.22 9.96
C ALA A 129 -9.97 6.06 9.03
N PHE A 130 -9.71 6.18 7.73
CA PHE A 130 -9.94 5.10 6.75
C PHE A 130 -9.18 3.82 7.12
N MET A 131 -7.90 3.92 7.48
CA MET A 131 -7.12 2.75 7.87
C MET A 131 -7.65 2.12 9.16
N LEU A 132 -8.03 2.92 10.16
CA LEU A 132 -8.58 2.41 11.43
C LEU A 132 -9.89 1.67 11.20
N GLU A 133 -10.80 2.21 10.39
CA GLU A 133 -12.08 1.58 10.07
C GLU A 133 -11.92 0.20 9.42
N HIS A 134 -10.84 0.00 8.65
CA HIS A 134 -10.58 -1.25 7.92
C HIS A 134 -9.50 -2.12 8.58
N THR A 135 -9.00 -1.73 9.77
CA THR A 135 -8.06 -2.52 10.56
C THR A 135 -8.80 -3.31 11.64
N ARG A 136 -8.55 -4.61 11.72
CA ARG A 136 -9.10 -5.46 12.78
C ARG A 136 -8.44 -5.13 14.12
N GLU A 137 -9.22 -5.06 15.17
CA GLU A 137 -8.73 -4.80 16.52
C GLU A 137 -7.61 -5.78 16.95
N GLU A 138 -7.75 -7.06 16.56
CA GLU A 138 -6.75 -8.11 16.85
C GLU A 138 -5.39 -7.80 16.19
N ASP A 139 -5.40 -7.37 14.91
CA ASP A 139 -4.19 -7.06 14.16
C ASP A 139 -3.56 -5.76 14.68
N LEU A 140 -4.37 -4.76 15.04
CA LEU A 140 -3.91 -3.53 15.65
C LEU A 140 -3.25 -3.80 17.01
N ALA A 141 -3.91 -4.56 17.88
CA ALA A 141 -3.39 -4.95 19.19
C ALA A 141 -2.12 -5.82 19.08
N LEU A 142 -2.02 -6.67 18.06
CA LEU A 142 -0.82 -7.46 17.79
C LEU A 142 0.39 -6.55 17.51
N LEU A 143 0.23 -5.60 16.57
CA LEU A 143 1.31 -4.72 16.14
C LEU A 143 1.67 -3.70 17.22
N THR A 144 0.70 -3.19 17.98
CA THR A 144 0.93 -2.27 19.11
C THR A 144 1.79 -2.95 20.18
N ARG A 145 1.46 -4.19 20.55
CA ARG A 145 2.28 -4.99 21.48
C ARG A 145 3.66 -5.31 20.92
N ALA A 146 3.75 -5.65 19.62
CA ALA A 146 5.03 -5.93 18.98
C ALA A 146 5.94 -4.70 18.95
N ALA A 147 5.36 -3.49 18.89
CA ALA A 147 6.08 -2.22 18.99
C ALA A 147 6.46 -1.84 20.45
N GLY A 148 6.09 -2.65 21.44
CA GLY A 148 6.34 -2.35 22.87
C GLY A 148 5.48 -1.22 23.41
N LEU A 149 4.38 -0.90 22.74
CA LEU A 149 3.42 0.13 23.16
C LEU A 149 2.27 -0.51 23.95
N GLU A 150 1.71 0.23 24.89
CA GLU A 150 0.44 -0.14 25.51
C GLU A 150 -0.71 0.10 24.52
N ASN A 151 -1.73 -0.75 24.56
CA ASN A 151 -2.90 -0.54 23.73
C ASN A 151 -3.62 0.74 24.22
N PRO A 152 -3.69 1.79 23.38
CA PRO A 152 -4.36 3.01 23.76
C PRO A 152 -5.87 2.77 23.92
N GLU A 153 -6.50 3.48 24.86
CA GLU A 153 -7.96 3.47 25.00
C GLU A 153 -8.66 4.01 23.75
N ASP A 154 -8.02 4.99 23.09
CA ASP A 154 -8.49 5.54 21.82
C ASP A 154 -7.61 5.01 20.65
N PRO A 155 -8.19 4.23 19.73
CA PRO A 155 -7.47 3.73 18.55
C PRO A 155 -6.85 4.85 17.69
N SER A 156 -7.41 6.07 17.71
CA SER A 156 -6.88 7.21 16.96
C SER A 156 -5.51 7.70 17.49
N ALA A 157 -5.15 7.33 18.72
CA ALA A 157 -3.86 7.66 19.33
C ALA A 157 -2.72 6.72 18.87
N VAL A 158 -3.02 5.64 18.09
CA VAL A 158 -2.01 4.73 17.58
C VAL A 158 -1.08 5.45 16.59
N PRO A 159 0.24 5.34 16.77
CA PRO A 159 1.19 5.92 15.83
C PRO A 159 1.01 5.38 14.41
N PHE A 160 1.13 6.26 13.41
CA PHE A 160 0.97 5.91 12.00
C PHE A 160 1.90 4.76 11.57
N GLY A 161 3.13 4.72 12.11
CA GLY A 161 4.10 3.63 11.86
C GLY A 161 3.66 2.25 12.36
N THR A 162 2.76 2.18 13.35
CA THR A 162 2.16 0.93 13.84
C THR A 162 0.85 0.63 13.10
N LEU A 163 0.07 1.66 12.79
CA LEU A 163 -1.21 1.51 12.10
C LEU A 163 -1.05 0.99 10.67
N VAL A 164 -0.10 1.51 9.89
CA VAL A 164 0.09 1.09 8.49
C VAL A 164 0.35 -0.41 8.36
N PRO A 165 1.30 -1.04 9.08
CA PRO A 165 1.48 -2.49 8.99
C PRO A 165 0.30 -3.28 9.57
N ALA A 166 -0.42 -2.78 10.58
CA ALA A 166 -1.63 -3.41 11.10
C ALA A 166 -2.76 -3.42 10.04
N PHE A 167 -2.97 -2.29 9.38
CA PHE A 167 -3.90 -2.15 8.26
C PHE A 167 -3.55 -3.11 7.12
N LEU A 168 -2.28 -3.15 6.68
CA LEU A 168 -1.84 -4.06 5.63
C LEU A 168 -2.09 -5.53 5.98
N LEU A 169 -1.83 -5.93 7.23
CA LEU A 169 -2.08 -7.28 7.70
C LEU A 169 -3.58 -7.62 7.64
N SER A 170 -4.43 -6.70 8.09
CA SER A 170 -5.90 -6.85 8.05
C SER A 170 -6.42 -6.92 6.60
N GLU A 171 -5.92 -6.06 5.72
CA GLU A 171 -6.29 -6.04 4.30
C GLU A 171 -5.86 -7.32 3.57
N LEU A 172 -4.64 -7.81 3.83
CA LEU A 172 -4.18 -9.09 3.29
C LEU A 172 -5.04 -10.25 3.79
N ARG A 173 -5.34 -10.32 5.09
CA ARG A 173 -6.21 -11.35 5.66
C ARG A 173 -7.60 -11.33 5.01
N SER A 174 -8.20 -10.16 4.89
CA SER A 174 -9.48 -9.96 4.22
C SER A 174 -9.42 -10.40 2.76
N ALA A 175 -8.36 -10.02 2.03
CA ALA A 175 -8.15 -10.42 0.64
C ALA A 175 -8.03 -11.95 0.47
N PHE A 176 -7.33 -12.62 1.40
CA PHE A 176 -7.21 -14.08 1.39
C PHE A 176 -8.56 -14.77 1.65
N ILE A 177 -9.36 -14.25 2.59
CA ILE A 177 -10.70 -14.78 2.86
C ILE A 177 -11.58 -14.64 1.62
N MET A 178 -11.66 -13.45 1.02
CA MET A 178 -12.43 -13.21 -0.21
C MET A 178 -11.92 -14.08 -1.37
N GLY A 179 -10.61 -14.14 -1.55
CA GLY A 179 -9.97 -14.97 -2.58
C GLY A 179 -10.30 -16.45 -2.41
N PHE A 180 -10.29 -16.95 -1.17
CA PHE A 180 -10.67 -18.32 -0.86
C PHE A 180 -12.14 -18.61 -1.22
N VAL A 181 -13.07 -17.73 -0.84
CA VAL A 181 -14.49 -17.87 -1.18
C VAL A 181 -14.70 -17.93 -2.70
N ILE A 182 -13.98 -17.07 -3.45
CA ILE A 182 -14.02 -17.10 -4.92
C ILE A 182 -13.44 -18.41 -5.46
N PHE A 183 -12.42 -18.97 -4.81
CA PHE A 183 -11.73 -20.18 -5.26
C PHE A 183 -12.59 -21.45 -5.11
N VAL A 184 -13.42 -21.53 -4.06
CA VAL A 184 -14.21 -22.72 -3.71
C VAL A 184 -15.04 -23.31 -4.87
N PRO A 185 -15.88 -22.56 -5.60
CA PRO A 185 -16.67 -23.12 -6.70
C PRO A 185 -15.81 -23.71 -7.82
N PHE A 186 -14.68 -23.10 -8.12
CA PHE A 186 -13.74 -23.59 -9.14
C PHE A 186 -12.97 -24.84 -8.69
N LEU A 187 -12.68 -24.95 -7.40
CA LEU A 187 -12.08 -26.14 -6.81
C LEU A 187 -13.04 -27.34 -6.90
N VAL A 188 -14.34 -27.12 -6.70
CA VAL A 188 -15.33 -28.18 -6.89
C VAL A 188 -15.35 -28.67 -8.33
N ILE A 189 -15.30 -27.77 -9.32
CA ILE A 189 -15.19 -28.17 -10.74
C ILE A 189 -13.94 -29.02 -10.98
N ASP A 190 -12.78 -28.60 -10.44
CA ASP A 190 -11.53 -29.36 -10.59
C ASP A 190 -11.65 -30.77 -10.01
N LEU A 191 -12.25 -30.91 -8.82
CA LEU A 191 -12.46 -32.21 -8.17
C LEU A 191 -13.39 -33.11 -9.00
N VAL A 192 -14.53 -32.59 -9.50
CA VAL A 192 -15.47 -33.35 -10.31
C VAL A 192 -14.83 -33.82 -11.61
N VAL A 193 -14.14 -32.95 -12.30
CA VAL A 193 -13.45 -33.30 -13.57
C VAL A 193 -12.35 -34.32 -13.29
N SER A 194 -11.53 -34.14 -12.25
CA SER A 194 -10.48 -35.08 -11.90
C SER A 194 -11.03 -36.47 -11.57
N ALA A 195 -12.09 -36.54 -10.75
CA ALA A 195 -12.72 -37.81 -10.40
C ALA A 195 -13.31 -38.52 -11.63
N SER A 196 -13.93 -37.76 -12.53
CA SER A 196 -14.49 -38.29 -13.79
C SER A 196 -13.40 -38.88 -14.70
N LEU A 197 -12.30 -38.17 -14.91
CA LEU A 197 -11.16 -38.64 -15.71
C LEU A 197 -10.52 -39.90 -15.12
N MET A 198 -10.34 -39.93 -13.79
CA MET A 198 -9.79 -41.12 -13.12
C MET A 198 -10.72 -42.34 -13.26
N SER A 199 -12.04 -42.15 -13.16
CA SER A 199 -12.99 -43.24 -13.32
C SER A 199 -13.00 -43.83 -14.72
N MET A 200 -12.66 -43.03 -15.74
CA MET A 200 -12.55 -43.46 -17.13
C MET A 200 -11.13 -44.02 -17.47
N GLY A 201 -10.23 -44.11 -16.48
CA GLY A 201 -8.86 -44.59 -16.70
C GLY A 201 -7.93 -43.62 -17.42
N MET A 202 -8.34 -42.36 -17.59
CA MET A 202 -7.59 -41.34 -18.36
C MET A 202 -6.59 -40.60 -17.45
N MET A 203 -5.65 -41.34 -16.82
CA MET A 203 -4.69 -40.78 -15.86
C MET A 203 -3.63 -39.85 -16.47
N MET A 204 -3.37 -39.93 -17.77
CA MET A 204 -2.35 -39.11 -18.45
C MET A 204 -2.83 -37.73 -18.90
N LEU A 205 -4.14 -37.47 -18.87
CA LEU A 205 -4.67 -36.15 -19.24
C LEU A 205 -4.63 -35.20 -18.04
N PRO A 206 -4.06 -33.98 -18.20
CA PRO A 206 -4.06 -33.00 -17.11
C PRO A 206 -5.49 -32.48 -16.83
N PRO A 207 -6.06 -32.75 -15.65
CA PRO A 207 -7.45 -32.40 -15.34
C PRO A 207 -7.73 -30.89 -15.45
N VAL A 208 -6.73 -30.06 -15.16
CA VAL A 208 -6.83 -28.59 -15.20
C VAL A 208 -7.21 -28.09 -16.61
N MET A 209 -6.65 -28.71 -17.67
CA MET A 209 -6.95 -28.31 -19.05
C MET A 209 -8.39 -28.68 -19.46
N ILE A 210 -8.92 -29.77 -18.93
CA ILE A 210 -10.30 -30.20 -19.20
C ILE A 210 -11.30 -29.38 -18.35
N ALA A 211 -10.92 -28.99 -17.14
CA ALA A 211 -11.76 -28.18 -16.25
C ALA A 211 -11.89 -26.72 -16.72
N LEU A 212 -10.88 -26.19 -17.42
CA LEU A 212 -10.80 -24.77 -17.80
C LEU A 212 -12.03 -24.25 -18.56
N PRO A 213 -12.55 -24.90 -19.63
CA PRO A 213 -13.76 -24.43 -20.31
C PRO A 213 -14.99 -24.38 -19.40
N PHE A 214 -15.14 -25.33 -18.48
CA PHE A 214 -16.27 -25.33 -17.53
C PHE A 214 -16.16 -24.19 -16.52
N LYS A 215 -14.96 -23.89 -16.04
CA LYS A 215 -14.69 -22.75 -15.14
C LYS A 215 -15.01 -21.43 -15.83
N LEU A 216 -14.54 -21.24 -17.07
CA LEU A 216 -14.82 -20.02 -17.84
C LEU A 216 -16.32 -19.87 -18.12
N LEU A 217 -17.00 -20.96 -18.51
CA LEU A 217 -18.44 -20.93 -18.75
C LEU A 217 -19.21 -20.54 -17.49
N LEU A 218 -18.91 -21.15 -16.34
CA LEU A 218 -19.52 -20.80 -15.07
C LEU A 218 -19.30 -19.34 -14.73
N PHE A 219 -18.05 -18.87 -14.83
CA PHE A 219 -17.68 -17.49 -14.47
C PHE A 219 -18.41 -16.45 -15.32
N VAL A 220 -18.57 -16.73 -16.64
CA VAL A 220 -19.30 -15.83 -17.54
C VAL A 220 -20.80 -15.87 -17.25
N LEU A 221 -21.38 -17.06 -16.99
CA LEU A 221 -22.81 -17.21 -16.73
C LEU A 221 -23.27 -16.49 -15.46
N VAL A 222 -22.42 -16.43 -14.43
CA VAL A 222 -22.75 -15.75 -13.16
C VAL A 222 -22.31 -14.29 -13.13
N ASP A 223 -21.83 -13.73 -14.22
CA ASP A 223 -21.19 -12.40 -14.26
C ASP A 223 -20.09 -12.26 -13.18
N GLY A 224 -19.12 -13.17 -13.20
CA GLY A 224 -18.12 -13.29 -12.16
C GLY A 224 -17.30 -12.02 -11.93
N TRP A 225 -16.99 -11.23 -12.99
CA TRP A 225 -16.30 -9.96 -12.81
C TRP A 225 -17.16 -8.93 -12.06
N GLY A 226 -18.45 -8.82 -12.43
CA GLY A 226 -19.40 -7.94 -11.74
C GLY A 226 -19.53 -8.29 -10.26
N LEU A 227 -19.67 -9.58 -9.94
CA LEU A 227 -19.74 -10.06 -8.55
C LEU A 227 -18.47 -9.75 -7.75
N VAL A 228 -17.29 -10.00 -8.32
CA VAL A 228 -16.01 -9.72 -7.65
C VAL A 228 -15.85 -8.22 -7.38
N VAL A 229 -16.11 -7.37 -8.37
CA VAL A 229 -16.00 -5.91 -8.22
C VAL A 229 -17.02 -5.39 -7.21
N THR A 230 -18.28 -5.85 -7.27
CA THR A 230 -19.31 -5.45 -6.30
C THR A 230 -18.94 -5.85 -4.87
N ALA A 231 -18.47 -7.09 -4.68
CA ALA A 231 -18.02 -7.56 -3.36
C ALA A 231 -16.81 -6.76 -2.83
N LEU A 232 -15.85 -6.41 -3.72
CA LEU A 232 -14.71 -5.58 -3.35
C LEU A 232 -15.13 -4.18 -2.91
N VAL A 233 -15.95 -3.50 -3.70
CA VAL A 233 -16.46 -2.16 -3.38
C VAL A 233 -17.32 -2.20 -2.11
N GLY A 234 -18.25 -3.17 -2.02
CA GLY A 234 -19.12 -3.35 -0.86
C GLY A 234 -18.35 -3.58 0.44
N SER A 235 -17.17 -4.21 0.38
CA SER A 235 -16.33 -4.43 1.55
C SER A 235 -15.70 -3.15 2.16
N TYR A 236 -15.82 -2.02 1.47
CA TYR A 236 -15.36 -0.71 1.93
C TYR A 236 -16.50 0.28 2.18
N THR A 237 -17.67 0.05 1.61
CA THR A 237 -18.82 0.97 1.74
C THR A 237 -19.86 0.52 2.77
N GLY A 238 -19.59 -0.59 3.47
CA GLY A 238 -20.53 -1.16 4.44
C GLY A 238 -21.83 -1.68 3.82
N ALA A 239 -21.89 -1.83 2.50
CA ALA A 239 -23.05 -2.28 1.73
C ALA A 239 -23.00 -3.80 1.43
N GLY A 240 -22.38 -4.59 2.35
CA GLY A 240 -22.25 -6.05 2.24
C GLY A 240 -23.02 -6.79 3.31
#